data_92a4b617f783c152f780e526ef3b5f31
#
_entry.id   92a4b617f783c152f780e526ef3b5f31
#
_cell.length_a   1.000
_cell.length_b   1.000
_cell.length_c   1.000
_cell.angle_alpha   90.00
_cell.angle_beta   90.00
_cell.angle_gamma   90.00
#
_symmetry.space_group_name_H-M   'P 1'
#
loop_
_entity.id
_entity.type
_entity.pdbx_description
1 polymer ?
#
loop_
_entity_poly.entity_id
_entity_poly.type
_entity_poly.pdbx_seq_one_letter_code
_entity_poly.pdbx_strand_id
1 'polypeptide(L)'
;MSVVSRLAVCGAVSLILVAPVRAQEHGHGGAHGEALGRVVFPVSCRPDAQVQFERAMALLHSFWWEEGARAFRAVAAADSTCALAYWGLALNYWGNPFVGGPQGDNLRRGAANSIRALALGAPTAREQGFLAAVGALYRDYETTSNPRRLEAYSDTLARVNRDFPADPEVAIYFALSLVATASPSDTTFTRQRQAAAILNPLFRRFPEHPGLAHYIIHANDSPQLASLGLDAARRYAQIAPAAPHAQHMPSHIFIRLGLWDETIAANQRSLEAGIAYARAQQLKGVAPEQFHALDYMVYGYLQEGRDSAARRTVAQGLALTTVLSSDALVTNYNRVAMEARVPLERGDWAAAARLPVRGAGQGGIGEALGHFTRGLGAARSGDTVQARVEIVALATIEAALAGQAGYNWSRVVGNEKQAVTAWVLLAAGDTAGALREATAAADLEDVTAKHPVTPGELLPARELEGDLLLALGRYASARTAYEATLRREPGRPRSLFGLARAAELAGDVAAARTGYRAYLARMQQSDGKRAELEIARAGSR
;
A
#
# COMPACT_ATOMS: atom_id res chain seq x y z
N MET A 1 -64.99 -60.05 38.44
CA MET A 1 -65.89 -58.89 38.25
C MET A 1 -65.19 -57.69 38.87
N SER A 2 -64.54 -56.88 38.12
CA SER A 2 -63.92 -55.64 38.58
C SER A 2 -63.89 -54.64 37.45
N VAL A 3 -64.55 -53.57 37.68
CA VAL A 3 -64.71 -52.44 36.74
C VAL A 3 -63.49 -51.50 36.93
N VAL A 4 -62.74 -51.25 35.89
CA VAL A 4 -61.64 -50.31 35.89
C VAL A 4 -62.14 -49.02 35.20
N SER A 5 -62.28 -47.95 35.99
CA SER A 5 -62.56 -46.57 35.51
C SER A 5 -61.31 -45.99 34.91
N ARG A 6 -61.46 -45.50 33.68
CA ARG A 6 -60.44 -44.66 33.03
C ARG A 6 -60.77 -43.18 33.28
N LEU A 7 -59.87 -42.49 33.96
CA LEU A 7 -59.84 -41.02 34.05
C LEU A 7 -59.16 -40.47 32.78
N ALA A 8 -59.89 -39.62 32.05
CA ALA A 8 -59.36 -38.83 30.94
C ALA A 8 -58.85 -37.49 31.49
N VAL A 9 -57.56 -37.22 31.34
CA VAL A 9 -56.94 -35.93 31.64
C VAL A 9 -56.96 -35.11 30.36
N CYS A 10 -57.80 -34.06 30.30
CA CYS A 10 -57.75 -33.01 29.26
C CYS A 10 -56.60 -32.07 29.54
N GLY A 11 -55.52 -32.19 28.78
CA GLY A 11 -54.46 -31.19 28.73
C GLY A 11 -54.79 -30.05 27.79
N ALA A 12 -55.01 -28.86 28.32
CA ALA A 12 -55.15 -27.66 27.54
C ALA A 12 -53.78 -27.21 27.00
N VAL A 13 -53.56 -27.31 25.69
CA VAL A 13 -52.41 -26.75 25.00
C VAL A 13 -52.69 -25.27 24.69
N SER A 14 -52.09 -24.38 25.42
CA SER A 14 -52.09 -22.96 25.11
C SER A 14 -51.12 -22.70 23.95
N LEU A 15 -51.65 -22.45 22.75
CA LEU A 15 -50.87 -21.89 21.63
C LEU A 15 -50.53 -20.43 21.92
N ILE A 16 -49.27 -20.17 22.24
CA ILE A 16 -48.72 -18.81 22.23
C ILE A 16 -48.46 -18.42 20.76
N LEU A 17 -49.32 -17.60 20.20
CA LEU A 17 -49.09 -16.93 18.92
C LEU A 17 -47.97 -15.89 19.10
N VAL A 18 -46.76 -16.24 18.68
CA VAL A 18 -45.66 -15.29 18.52
C VAL A 18 -45.92 -14.55 17.20
N ALA A 19 -46.39 -13.32 17.31
CA ALA A 19 -46.48 -12.42 16.16
C ALA A 19 -45.05 -12.06 15.69
N PRO A 20 -44.75 -12.12 14.37
CA PRO A 20 -43.45 -11.65 13.88
C PRO A 20 -43.35 -10.14 14.10
N VAL A 21 -42.35 -9.71 14.87
CA VAL A 21 -41.93 -8.31 14.94
C VAL A 21 -41.43 -7.94 13.53
N ARG A 22 -42.25 -7.21 12.79
CA ARG A 22 -41.79 -6.56 11.58
C ARG A 22 -40.77 -5.50 11.98
N ALA A 23 -39.50 -5.73 11.64
CA ALA A 23 -38.51 -4.67 11.60
C ALA A 23 -39.04 -3.59 10.65
N GLN A 24 -39.22 -2.39 11.18
CA GLN A 24 -39.53 -1.21 10.37
C GLN A 24 -38.31 -0.93 9.50
N GLU A 25 -38.36 -1.34 8.25
CA GLU A 25 -37.48 -0.81 7.22
C GLU A 25 -37.79 0.67 7.07
N HIS A 26 -36.91 1.51 7.59
CA HIS A 26 -36.86 2.90 7.20
C HIS A 26 -36.38 2.97 5.75
N GLY A 27 -37.33 2.93 4.83
CA GLY A 27 -37.09 3.14 3.42
C GLY A 27 -36.61 4.57 3.18
N HIS A 28 -35.31 4.70 3.01
CA HIS A 28 -34.75 5.82 2.26
C HIS A 28 -34.46 5.32 0.85
N GLY A 29 -35.42 5.58 -0.05
CA GLY A 29 -35.24 5.40 -1.49
C GLY A 29 -34.17 6.37 -2.00
N GLY A 30 -32.96 5.88 -2.14
CA GLY A 30 -31.83 6.50 -2.85
C GLY A 30 -30.96 5.38 -3.37
N ALA A 31 -30.55 5.48 -4.62
CA ALA A 31 -29.78 4.49 -5.38
C ALA A 31 -28.83 3.66 -4.51
N HIS A 32 -28.86 2.34 -4.68
CA HIS A 32 -28.13 1.27 -3.99
C HIS A 32 -27.05 1.77 -3.02
N GLY A 33 -27.33 1.72 -1.71
CA GLY A 33 -26.47 2.27 -0.68
C GLY A 33 -25.11 1.58 -0.64
N GLU A 34 -24.13 2.16 -1.31
CA GLU A 34 -22.72 1.76 -1.17
C GLU A 34 -22.32 1.93 0.29
N ALA A 35 -21.81 0.88 0.91
CA ALA A 35 -21.28 0.95 2.27
C ALA A 35 -19.90 1.64 2.25
N LEU A 36 -19.88 2.95 2.52
CA LEU A 36 -18.70 3.82 2.46
C LEU A 36 -18.26 4.33 3.85
N GLY A 37 -18.92 3.88 4.92
CA GLY A 37 -18.78 4.45 6.25
C GLY A 37 -19.64 5.70 6.44
N ARG A 38 -19.40 6.45 7.52
CA ARG A 38 -20.21 7.61 7.89
C ARG A 38 -19.33 8.85 8.08
N VAL A 39 -19.60 9.88 7.29
CA VAL A 39 -19.02 11.21 7.44
C VAL A 39 -20.12 12.18 7.83
N VAL A 40 -19.83 13.08 8.76
CA VAL A 40 -20.70 14.18 9.16
C VAL A 40 -19.93 15.47 8.92
N PHE A 41 -20.26 16.15 7.82
CA PHE A 41 -19.60 17.39 7.42
C PHE A 41 -20.66 18.45 7.06
N PRO A 42 -21.13 19.23 8.04
CA PRO A 42 -22.10 20.28 7.77
C PRO A 42 -21.54 21.32 6.79
N VAL A 43 -22.32 21.67 5.77
CA VAL A 43 -22.00 22.70 4.78
C VAL A 43 -23.14 23.69 4.64
N SER A 44 -22.78 24.92 4.27
CA SER A 44 -23.75 25.99 4.01
C SER A 44 -24.37 25.94 2.61
N CYS A 45 -24.42 24.76 2.01
CA CYS A 45 -25.07 24.53 0.73
C CYS A 45 -26.56 24.23 0.94
N ARG A 46 -27.33 24.13 -0.13
CA ARG A 46 -28.74 23.77 -0.05
C ARG A 46 -28.93 22.44 0.69
N PRO A 47 -30.04 22.28 1.45
CA PRO A 47 -30.26 21.06 2.23
C PRO A 47 -30.30 19.76 1.41
N ASP A 48 -30.77 19.81 0.17
CA ASP A 48 -30.78 18.68 -0.76
C ASP A 48 -29.38 18.26 -1.24
N ALA A 49 -28.40 19.16 -1.16
CA ALA A 49 -27.00 18.89 -1.48
C ALA A 49 -26.21 18.27 -0.31
N GLN A 50 -26.67 18.43 0.96
CA GLN A 50 -25.95 17.99 2.17
C GLN A 50 -25.65 16.48 2.17
N VAL A 51 -26.65 15.63 1.90
CA VAL A 51 -26.48 14.16 1.89
C VAL A 51 -25.54 13.71 0.76
N GLN A 52 -25.67 14.36 -0.41
CA GLN A 52 -24.77 14.09 -1.54
C GLN A 52 -23.34 14.52 -1.22
N PHE A 53 -23.16 15.63 -0.50
CA PHE A 53 -21.86 16.11 -0.07
C PHE A 53 -21.19 15.14 0.90
N GLU A 54 -21.90 14.65 1.92
CA GLU A 54 -21.34 13.69 2.89
C GLU A 54 -20.94 12.37 2.21
N ARG A 55 -21.73 11.88 1.22
CA ARG A 55 -21.32 10.75 0.40
C ARG A 55 -20.04 11.05 -0.41
N ALA A 56 -19.96 12.22 -1.02
CA ALA A 56 -18.77 12.65 -1.77
C ALA A 56 -17.52 12.73 -0.87
N MET A 57 -17.70 13.18 0.38
CA MET A 57 -16.65 13.19 1.40
C MET A 57 -16.17 11.78 1.76
N ALA A 58 -17.07 10.81 1.93
CA ALA A 58 -16.71 9.43 2.23
C ALA A 58 -15.87 8.81 1.10
N LEU A 59 -16.21 9.12 -0.15
CA LEU A 59 -15.42 8.71 -1.34
C LEU A 59 -14.04 9.38 -1.35
N LEU A 60 -13.97 10.69 -1.07
CA LEU A 60 -12.72 11.45 -0.99
C LEU A 60 -11.81 10.92 0.12
N HIS A 61 -12.35 10.65 1.31
CA HIS A 61 -11.61 10.04 2.41
C HIS A 61 -11.11 8.62 2.12
N SER A 62 -11.80 7.90 1.22
CA SER A 62 -11.41 6.57 0.76
C SER A 62 -10.51 6.59 -0.47
N PHE A 63 -10.04 7.77 -0.91
CA PHE A 63 -9.21 7.97 -2.11
C PHE A 63 -9.79 7.36 -3.39
N TRP A 64 -11.12 7.34 -3.48
CA TRP A 64 -11.81 6.89 -4.69
C TRP A 64 -12.07 8.09 -5.61
N TRP A 65 -11.00 8.54 -6.26
CA TRP A 65 -10.90 9.83 -6.93
C TRP A 65 -11.93 10.05 -8.03
N GLU A 66 -12.15 9.07 -8.90
CA GLU A 66 -13.10 9.20 -10.03
C GLU A 66 -14.54 9.29 -9.54
N GLU A 67 -14.93 8.42 -8.60
CA GLU A 67 -16.26 8.44 -7.98
C GLU A 67 -16.45 9.69 -7.12
N GLY A 68 -15.45 10.07 -6.36
CA GLY A 68 -15.47 11.30 -5.57
C GLY A 68 -15.67 12.53 -6.45
N ALA A 69 -14.92 12.65 -7.54
CA ALA A 69 -15.09 13.76 -8.50
C ALA A 69 -16.50 13.73 -9.15
N ARG A 70 -17.05 12.55 -9.46
CA ARG A 70 -18.42 12.41 -9.97
C ARG A 70 -19.45 12.88 -8.93
N ALA A 71 -19.28 12.45 -7.69
CA ALA A 71 -20.16 12.82 -6.59
C ALA A 71 -20.12 14.33 -6.30
N PHE A 72 -18.95 14.96 -6.24
CA PHE A 72 -18.85 16.42 -6.05
C PHE A 72 -19.39 17.21 -7.24
N ARG A 73 -19.30 16.70 -8.49
CA ARG A 73 -19.99 17.31 -9.64
C ARG A 73 -21.52 17.26 -9.47
N ALA A 74 -22.05 16.17 -8.92
CA ALA A 74 -23.48 16.08 -8.63
C ALA A 74 -23.91 17.09 -7.56
N VAL A 75 -23.10 17.29 -6.50
CA VAL A 75 -23.31 18.34 -5.51
C VAL A 75 -23.33 19.73 -6.17
N ALA A 76 -22.34 20.03 -7.03
CA ALA A 76 -22.28 21.31 -7.74
C ALA A 76 -23.46 21.51 -8.72
N ALA A 77 -24.02 20.42 -9.28
CA ALA A 77 -25.21 20.48 -10.11
C ALA A 77 -26.50 20.72 -9.30
N ALA A 78 -26.58 20.14 -8.09
CA ALA A 78 -27.68 20.39 -7.16
C ALA A 78 -27.65 21.81 -6.60
N ASP A 79 -26.45 22.33 -6.30
CA ASP A 79 -26.22 23.68 -5.82
C ASP A 79 -24.94 24.27 -6.43
N SER A 80 -25.10 25.05 -7.48
CA SER A 80 -23.95 25.69 -8.19
C SER A 80 -23.27 26.79 -7.37
N THR A 81 -23.85 27.22 -6.26
CA THR A 81 -23.28 28.20 -5.32
C THR A 81 -22.54 27.56 -4.15
N CYS A 82 -22.60 26.24 -4.03
CA CYS A 82 -21.90 25.48 -3.00
C CYS A 82 -20.38 25.49 -3.24
N ALA A 83 -19.66 26.41 -2.60
CA ALA A 83 -18.21 26.55 -2.75
C ALA A 83 -17.46 25.27 -2.35
N LEU A 84 -17.97 24.55 -1.33
CA LEU A 84 -17.35 23.31 -0.85
C LEU A 84 -17.43 22.15 -1.88
N ALA A 85 -18.39 22.18 -2.84
CA ALA A 85 -18.41 21.24 -3.94
C ALA A 85 -17.17 21.40 -4.84
N TYR A 86 -16.78 22.63 -5.15
CA TYR A 86 -15.59 22.93 -5.95
C TYR A 86 -14.30 22.72 -5.15
N TRP A 87 -14.30 22.98 -3.84
CA TRP A 87 -13.22 22.57 -2.94
C TRP A 87 -12.99 21.05 -3.00
N GLY A 88 -14.05 20.27 -2.89
CA GLY A 88 -13.95 18.80 -2.99
C GLY A 88 -13.45 18.33 -4.36
N LEU A 89 -13.90 18.96 -5.45
CA LEU A 89 -13.36 18.71 -6.80
C LEU A 89 -11.86 19.03 -6.89
N ALA A 90 -11.42 20.15 -6.33
CA ALA A 90 -10.00 20.50 -6.31
C ALA A 90 -9.17 19.43 -5.60
N LEU A 91 -9.62 18.93 -4.44
CA LEU A 91 -8.93 17.85 -3.72
C LEU A 91 -8.95 16.51 -4.48
N ASN A 92 -10.06 16.16 -5.13
CA ASN A 92 -10.10 14.96 -5.97
C ASN A 92 -9.11 15.03 -7.14
N TYR A 93 -8.97 16.19 -7.79
CA TYR A 93 -7.96 16.38 -8.83
C TYR A 93 -6.54 16.51 -8.29
N TRP A 94 -6.36 16.86 -7.00
CA TRP A 94 -5.07 16.76 -6.34
C TRP A 94 -4.62 15.29 -6.27
N GLY A 95 -5.55 14.39 -5.97
CA GLY A 95 -5.31 12.96 -5.87
C GLY A 95 -4.55 12.57 -4.61
N ASN A 96 -3.76 11.53 -4.70
CA ASN A 96 -3.01 10.98 -3.56
C ASN A 96 -1.90 11.94 -3.10
N PRO A 97 -1.96 12.47 -1.87
CA PRO A 97 -0.99 13.44 -1.36
C PRO A 97 0.41 12.87 -1.12
N PHE A 98 0.58 11.53 -1.18
CA PHE A 98 1.82 10.84 -0.88
C PHE A 98 2.68 10.52 -2.11
N VAL A 99 2.20 10.80 -3.34
CA VAL A 99 2.86 10.40 -4.58
C VAL A 99 3.33 11.58 -5.46
N GLY A 100 3.62 12.72 -4.86
CA GLY A 100 4.23 13.84 -5.56
C GLY A 100 3.28 14.88 -6.16
N GLY A 101 1.96 14.68 -6.07
CA GLY A 101 0.91 15.60 -6.51
C GLY A 101 0.59 15.55 -8.01
N PRO A 102 -0.49 16.22 -8.43
CA PRO A 102 -0.99 16.17 -9.78
C PRO A 102 -0.11 16.91 -10.78
N GLN A 103 -0.16 16.46 -12.02
CA GLN A 103 0.48 17.09 -13.17
C GLN A 103 -0.52 17.26 -14.33
N GLY A 104 -0.12 18.00 -15.34
CA GLY A 104 -0.88 18.13 -16.58
C GLY A 104 -2.32 18.59 -16.37
N ASP A 105 -3.27 17.84 -16.91
CA ASP A 105 -4.69 18.20 -16.91
C ASP A 105 -5.31 18.18 -15.50
N ASN A 106 -4.95 17.23 -14.67
CA ASN A 106 -5.46 17.17 -13.29
C ASN A 106 -5.01 18.39 -12.47
N LEU A 107 -3.78 18.84 -12.63
CA LEU A 107 -3.29 20.05 -11.97
C LEU A 107 -4.09 21.29 -12.42
N ARG A 108 -4.32 21.46 -13.73
CA ARG A 108 -5.13 22.58 -14.26
C ARG A 108 -6.57 22.53 -13.79
N ARG A 109 -7.22 21.34 -13.82
CA ARG A 109 -8.60 21.16 -13.34
C ARG A 109 -8.72 21.44 -11.85
N GLY A 110 -7.78 20.97 -11.05
CA GLY A 110 -7.73 21.23 -9.62
C GLY A 110 -7.61 22.74 -9.34
N ALA A 111 -6.70 23.42 -10.01
CA ALA A 111 -6.52 24.87 -9.90
C ALA A 111 -7.79 25.65 -10.29
N ALA A 112 -8.43 25.31 -11.41
CA ALA A 112 -9.66 25.95 -11.85
C ALA A 112 -10.79 25.80 -10.82
N ASN A 113 -10.94 24.60 -10.21
CA ASN A 113 -11.93 24.36 -9.16
C ASN A 113 -11.59 25.11 -7.86
N SER A 114 -10.32 25.18 -7.47
CA SER A 114 -9.87 25.99 -6.34
C SER A 114 -10.18 27.48 -6.53
N ILE A 115 -9.89 28.04 -7.71
CA ILE A 115 -10.22 29.44 -8.07
C ILE A 115 -11.74 29.64 -8.00
N ARG A 116 -12.54 28.71 -8.54
CA ARG A 116 -14.00 28.79 -8.50
C ARG A 116 -14.54 28.78 -7.06
N ALA A 117 -14.01 27.88 -6.23
CA ALA A 117 -14.39 27.78 -4.81
C ALA A 117 -14.12 29.09 -4.06
N LEU A 118 -12.94 29.68 -4.24
CA LEU A 118 -12.56 30.97 -3.65
C LEU A 118 -13.42 32.12 -4.14
N ALA A 119 -13.75 32.16 -5.44
CA ALA A 119 -14.58 33.21 -6.02
C ALA A 119 -16.05 33.18 -5.52
N LEU A 120 -16.58 31.99 -5.23
CA LEU A 120 -17.90 31.82 -4.62
C LEU A 120 -17.90 32.26 -3.16
N GLY A 121 -16.80 32.00 -2.45
CA GLY A 121 -16.74 32.22 -1.01
C GLY A 121 -17.66 31.28 -0.23
N ALA A 122 -17.66 31.42 1.09
CA ALA A 122 -18.52 30.64 1.97
C ALA A 122 -18.99 31.50 3.16
N PRO A 123 -20.21 31.28 3.69
CA PRO A 123 -20.76 32.15 4.74
C PRO A 123 -20.13 31.93 6.11
N THR A 124 -19.59 30.77 6.40
CA THR A 124 -18.99 30.46 7.71
C THR A 124 -17.47 30.58 7.68
N ALA A 125 -16.88 31.06 8.77
CA ALA A 125 -15.42 31.15 8.91
C ALA A 125 -14.73 29.78 8.82
N ARG A 126 -15.41 28.71 9.26
CA ARG A 126 -14.95 27.32 9.13
C ARG A 126 -14.76 26.93 7.64
N GLU A 127 -15.79 27.14 6.85
CA GLU A 127 -15.74 26.83 5.41
C GLU A 127 -14.73 27.71 4.68
N GLN A 128 -14.65 29.00 5.00
CA GLN A 128 -13.63 29.90 4.48
C GLN A 128 -12.22 29.38 4.79
N GLY A 129 -12.02 28.75 5.96
CA GLY A 129 -10.76 28.09 6.33
C GLY A 129 -10.38 26.95 5.37
N PHE A 130 -11.34 26.08 5.00
CA PHE A 130 -11.12 25.03 4.00
C PHE A 130 -10.84 25.58 2.61
N LEU A 131 -11.56 26.65 2.21
CA LEU A 131 -11.30 27.32 0.93
C LEU A 131 -9.90 27.96 0.90
N ALA A 132 -9.49 28.60 1.98
CA ALA A 132 -8.15 29.19 2.10
C ALA A 132 -7.04 28.12 2.01
N ALA A 133 -7.26 26.95 2.61
CA ALA A 133 -6.32 25.84 2.55
C ALA A 133 -6.17 25.34 1.11
N VAL A 134 -7.26 25.03 0.41
CA VAL A 134 -7.16 24.56 -0.99
C VAL A 134 -6.62 25.65 -1.90
N GLY A 135 -6.89 26.94 -1.60
CA GLY A 135 -6.27 28.06 -2.28
C GLY A 135 -4.75 28.10 -2.14
N ALA A 136 -4.23 27.82 -0.93
CA ALA A 136 -2.79 27.70 -0.70
C ALA A 136 -2.17 26.50 -1.46
N LEU A 137 -2.91 25.40 -1.58
CA LEU A 137 -2.49 24.19 -2.29
C LEU A 137 -2.29 24.42 -3.80
N TYR A 138 -3.05 25.33 -4.39
CA TYR A 138 -3.01 25.63 -5.83
C TYR A 138 -2.43 27.00 -6.17
N ARG A 139 -1.99 27.78 -5.18
CA ARG A 139 -1.40 29.09 -5.42
C ARG A 139 -0.15 28.98 -6.28
N ASP A 140 -0.07 29.79 -7.32
CA ASP A 140 1.08 29.87 -8.23
C ASP A 140 1.53 28.48 -8.71
N TYR A 141 0.56 27.62 -9.05
CA TYR A 141 0.78 26.19 -9.32
C TYR A 141 1.71 25.92 -10.52
N GLU A 142 1.89 26.90 -11.41
CA GLU A 142 2.78 26.79 -12.57
C GLU A 142 4.26 27.01 -12.19
N THR A 143 4.52 27.79 -11.14
CA THR A 143 5.86 28.23 -10.76
C THR A 143 6.31 27.72 -9.40
N THR A 144 5.38 27.39 -8.50
CA THR A 144 5.66 26.89 -7.16
C THR A 144 5.63 25.36 -7.13
N SER A 145 6.69 24.75 -6.63
CA SER A 145 6.80 23.29 -6.55
C SER A 145 5.72 22.69 -5.65
N ASN A 146 5.29 21.44 -5.97
CA ASN A 146 4.29 20.73 -5.18
C ASN A 146 4.61 20.63 -3.67
N PRO A 147 5.83 20.29 -3.24
CA PRO A 147 6.14 20.24 -1.80
C PRO A 147 5.91 21.58 -1.09
N ARG A 148 6.30 22.72 -1.71
CA ARG A 148 6.07 24.05 -1.12
C ARG A 148 4.58 24.38 -1.00
N ARG A 149 3.78 24.02 -2.00
CA ARG A 149 2.33 24.24 -1.98
C ARG A 149 1.66 23.37 -0.92
N LEU A 150 2.12 22.14 -0.77
CA LEU A 150 1.62 21.21 0.24
C LEU A 150 1.99 21.66 1.67
N GLU A 151 3.18 22.21 1.89
CA GLU A 151 3.52 22.86 3.16
C GLU A 151 2.61 24.06 3.45
N ALA A 152 2.38 24.95 2.48
CA ALA A 152 1.47 26.10 2.64
C ALA A 152 0.01 25.66 2.95
N TYR A 153 -0.43 24.54 2.36
CA TYR A 153 -1.70 23.89 2.69
C TYR A 153 -1.73 23.42 4.15
N SER A 154 -0.69 22.70 4.58
CA SER A 154 -0.56 22.21 5.95
C SER A 154 -0.51 23.36 6.98
N ASP A 155 0.26 24.40 6.71
CA ASP A 155 0.33 25.60 7.56
C ASP A 155 -1.02 26.32 7.68
N THR A 156 -1.79 26.34 6.58
CA THR A 156 -3.13 26.92 6.58
C THR A 156 -4.07 26.07 7.43
N LEU A 157 -4.07 24.74 7.25
CA LEU A 157 -4.87 23.84 8.08
C LEU A 157 -4.48 23.88 9.57
N ALA A 158 -3.19 24.08 9.88
CA ALA A 158 -2.75 24.27 11.25
C ALA A 158 -3.39 25.51 11.91
N ARG A 159 -3.54 26.62 11.15
CA ARG A 159 -4.28 27.82 11.64
C ARG A 159 -5.75 27.51 11.83
N VAL A 160 -6.39 26.92 10.81
CA VAL A 160 -7.83 26.57 10.89
C VAL A 160 -8.09 25.61 12.05
N ASN A 161 -7.22 24.65 12.31
CA ASN A 161 -7.36 23.73 13.45
C ASN A 161 -7.21 24.42 14.81
N ARG A 162 -6.42 25.49 14.92
CA ARG A 162 -6.37 26.30 16.13
C ARG A 162 -7.65 27.13 16.33
N ASP A 163 -8.23 27.62 15.23
CA ASP A 163 -9.44 28.43 15.27
C ASP A 163 -10.70 27.56 15.52
N PHE A 164 -10.67 26.30 15.09
CA PHE A 164 -11.78 25.33 15.23
C PHE A 164 -11.32 24.02 15.89
N PRO A 165 -10.81 24.04 17.13
CA PRO A 165 -10.18 22.86 17.76
C PRO A 165 -11.16 21.72 18.07
N ALA A 166 -12.47 21.99 18.08
CA ALA A 166 -13.52 20.99 18.32
C ALA A 166 -14.06 20.36 17.02
N ASP A 167 -13.65 20.85 15.84
CA ASP A 167 -14.14 20.34 14.57
C ASP A 167 -13.35 19.10 14.13
N PRO A 168 -14.00 17.93 14.01
CA PRO A 168 -13.29 16.70 13.69
C PRO A 168 -12.71 16.72 12.26
N GLU A 169 -13.41 17.29 11.28
CA GLU A 169 -12.95 17.28 9.89
C GLU A 169 -11.75 18.20 9.68
N VAL A 170 -11.73 19.35 10.34
CA VAL A 170 -10.56 20.25 10.35
C VAL A 170 -9.35 19.50 10.92
N ALA A 171 -9.53 18.83 12.05
CA ALA A 171 -8.45 18.05 12.68
C ALA A 171 -7.98 16.86 11.80
N ILE A 172 -8.91 16.18 11.12
CA ILE A 172 -8.61 15.06 10.21
C ILE A 172 -7.78 15.55 9.01
N TYR A 173 -8.17 16.64 8.34
CA TYR A 173 -7.41 17.18 7.22
C TYR A 173 -6.07 17.76 7.64
N PHE A 174 -5.99 18.38 8.81
CA PHE A 174 -4.70 18.81 9.38
C PHE A 174 -3.79 17.60 9.64
N ALA A 175 -4.28 16.54 10.26
CA ALA A 175 -3.50 15.31 10.48
C ALA A 175 -3.03 14.66 9.18
N LEU A 176 -3.92 14.59 8.15
CA LEU A 176 -3.53 14.11 6.82
C LEU A 176 -2.39 14.94 6.23
N SER A 177 -2.49 16.28 6.33
CA SER A 177 -1.45 17.19 5.81
C SER A 177 -0.10 17.01 6.53
N LEU A 178 -0.11 16.72 7.83
CA LEU A 178 1.11 16.40 8.59
C LEU A 178 1.81 15.15 8.04
N VAL A 179 1.05 14.08 7.78
CA VAL A 179 1.62 12.84 7.19
C VAL A 179 2.15 13.11 5.79
N ALA A 180 1.40 13.85 4.97
CA ALA A 180 1.77 14.16 3.59
C ALA A 180 3.01 15.06 3.46
N THR A 181 3.29 15.88 4.49
CA THR A 181 4.47 16.76 4.55
C THR A 181 5.59 16.21 5.43
N ALA A 182 5.46 14.96 5.92
CA ALA A 182 6.51 14.34 6.71
C ALA A 182 7.78 14.14 5.88
N SER A 183 8.91 14.54 6.43
CA SER A 183 10.20 14.36 5.75
C SER A 183 10.56 12.87 5.69
N PRO A 184 10.91 12.33 4.53
CA PRO A 184 11.39 10.95 4.42
C PRO A 184 12.73 10.72 5.15
N SER A 185 13.45 11.77 5.52
CA SER A 185 14.68 11.70 6.32
C SER A 185 14.46 11.81 7.83
N ASP A 186 13.21 12.07 8.29
CA ASP A 186 12.89 12.12 9.72
C ASP A 186 12.71 10.70 10.28
N THR A 187 13.76 10.19 10.92
CA THR A 187 13.77 8.88 11.59
C THR A 187 13.04 8.88 12.94
N THR A 188 12.62 10.06 13.45
CA THR A 188 11.84 10.19 14.68
C THR A 188 10.34 10.08 14.44
N PHE A 189 9.90 10.19 13.17
CA PHE A 189 8.49 10.16 12.76
C PHE A 189 7.64 11.23 13.46
N THR A 190 8.19 12.43 13.64
CA THR A 190 7.56 13.49 14.42
C THR A 190 6.18 13.85 13.90
N ARG A 191 6.03 14.12 12.59
CA ARG A 191 4.72 14.49 11.98
C ARG A 191 3.74 13.32 11.98
N GLN A 192 4.19 12.10 11.73
CA GLN A 192 3.36 10.90 11.76
C GLN A 192 2.81 10.64 13.17
N ARG A 193 3.64 10.77 14.21
CA ARG A 193 3.21 10.64 15.61
C ARG A 193 2.24 11.74 16.02
N GLN A 194 2.46 12.97 15.57
CA GLN A 194 1.55 14.09 15.80
C GLN A 194 0.19 13.82 15.14
N ALA A 195 0.17 13.38 13.89
CA ALA A 195 -1.05 13.00 13.19
C ALA A 195 -1.80 11.87 13.91
N ALA A 196 -1.10 10.81 14.32
CA ALA A 196 -1.69 9.70 15.07
C ALA A 196 -2.27 10.15 16.42
N ALA A 197 -1.63 11.10 17.12
CA ALA A 197 -2.15 11.69 18.36
C ALA A 197 -3.46 12.44 18.17
N ILE A 198 -3.67 13.05 17.01
CA ILE A 198 -4.93 13.70 16.61
C ILE A 198 -5.98 12.66 16.22
N LEU A 199 -5.60 11.70 15.34
CA LEU A 199 -6.56 10.78 14.71
C LEU A 199 -7.09 9.71 15.68
N ASN A 200 -6.26 9.15 16.55
CA ASN A 200 -6.66 8.03 17.42
C ASN A 200 -7.80 8.38 18.39
N PRO A 201 -7.83 9.54 19.09
CA PRO A 201 -8.98 9.93 19.90
C PRO A 201 -10.26 10.11 19.08
N LEU A 202 -10.13 10.69 17.88
CA LEU A 202 -11.26 10.87 16.96
C LEU A 202 -11.80 9.53 16.46
N PHE A 203 -10.94 8.56 16.13
CA PHE A 203 -11.36 7.22 15.70
C PHE A 203 -12.13 6.47 16.78
N ARG A 204 -11.78 6.63 18.05
CA ARG A 204 -12.58 6.09 19.15
C ARG A 204 -13.96 6.74 19.25
N ARG A 205 -14.06 8.04 18.95
CA ARG A 205 -15.31 8.78 18.98
C ARG A 205 -16.19 8.56 17.75
N PHE A 206 -15.57 8.39 16.58
CA PHE A 206 -16.23 8.24 15.27
C PHE A 206 -15.73 6.96 14.59
N PRO A 207 -16.08 5.76 15.11
CA PRO A 207 -15.47 4.50 14.70
C PRO A 207 -15.85 4.05 13.27
N GLU A 208 -16.87 4.66 12.67
CA GLU A 208 -17.33 4.37 11.31
C GLU A 208 -16.83 5.38 10.27
N HIS A 209 -15.99 6.33 10.69
CA HIS A 209 -15.48 7.35 9.78
C HIS A 209 -14.32 6.81 8.94
N PRO A 210 -14.45 6.72 7.58
CA PRO A 210 -13.46 6.07 6.73
C PRO A 210 -12.11 6.76 6.76
N GLY A 211 -12.07 8.10 6.73
CA GLY A 211 -10.83 8.88 6.75
C GLY A 211 -9.99 8.67 7.99
N LEU A 212 -10.61 8.43 9.16
CA LEU A 212 -9.88 8.22 10.40
C LEU A 212 -9.08 6.91 10.35
N ALA A 213 -9.73 5.78 10.00
CA ALA A 213 -9.04 4.51 9.85
C ALA A 213 -7.96 4.57 8.77
N HIS A 214 -8.28 5.16 7.62
CA HIS A 214 -7.39 5.32 6.48
C HIS A 214 -6.12 6.10 6.84
N TYR A 215 -6.28 7.27 7.45
CA TYR A 215 -5.13 8.14 7.73
C TYR A 215 -4.29 7.66 8.92
N ILE A 216 -4.88 6.88 9.85
CA ILE A 216 -4.11 6.16 10.88
C ILE A 216 -3.20 5.11 10.21
N ILE A 217 -3.67 4.40 9.18
CA ILE A 217 -2.83 3.47 8.42
C ILE A 217 -1.65 4.22 7.81
N HIS A 218 -1.89 5.31 7.08
CA HIS A 218 -0.82 6.12 6.48
C HIS A 218 0.16 6.69 7.51
N ALA A 219 -0.32 7.15 8.66
CA ALA A 219 0.53 7.66 9.73
C ALA A 219 1.44 6.58 10.34
N ASN A 220 1.08 5.32 10.20
CA ASN A 220 1.79 4.19 10.80
C ASN A 220 2.43 3.23 9.77
N ASP A 221 2.43 3.55 8.46
CA ASP A 221 3.05 2.71 7.43
C ASP A 221 4.58 2.80 7.44
N SER A 222 5.16 2.39 8.54
CA SER A 222 6.60 2.21 8.70
C SER A 222 6.89 1.03 9.61
N PRO A 223 8.07 0.35 9.49
CA PRO A 223 8.40 -0.79 10.35
C PRO A 223 8.31 -0.48 11.85
N GLN A 224 8.66 0.77 12.23
CA GLN A 224 8.72 1.20 13.63
C GLN A 224 7.34 1.53 14.22
N LEU A 225 6.36 1.90 13.39
CA LEU A 225 5.05 2.36 13.85
C LEU A 225 3.90 1.39 13.53
N ALA A 226 4.12 0.42 12.65
CA ALA A 226 3.04 -0.41 12.08
C ALA A 226 2.14 -1.08 13.13
N SER A 227 2.70 -1.54 14.24
CA SER A 227 1.91 -2.14 15.32
C SER A 227 0.85 -1.19 15.91
N LEU A 228 1.09 0.11 15.86
CA LEU A 228 0.16 1.14 16.35
C LEU A 228 -1.03 1.35 15.39
N GLY A 229 -0.88 0.97 14.11
CA GLY A 229 -1.93 1.07 13.09
C GLY A 229 -2.80 -0.18 12.95
N LEU A 230 -2.50 -1.27 13.66
CA LEU A 230 -3.11 -2.58 13.41
C LEU A 230 -4.62 -2.63 13.65
N ASP A 231 -5.12 -1.97 14.71
CA ASP A 231 -6.57 -1.91 14.99
C ASP A 231 -7.32 -1.19 13.87
N ALA A 232 -6.84 -0.03 13.45
CA ALA A 232 -7.43 0.71 12.34
C ALA A 232 -7.39 -0.09 11.03
N ALA A 233 -6.28 -0.79 10.73
CA ALA A 233 -6.13 -1.63 9.56
C ALA A 233 -7.18 -2.75 9.53
N ARG A 234 -7.38 -3.48 10.63
CA ARG A 234 -8.37 -4.58 10.71
C ARG A 234 -9.82 -4.11 10.58
N ARG A 235 -10.10 -2.85 10.89
CA ARG A 235 -11.46 -2.30 10.87
C ARG A 235 -11.78 -1.57 9.56
N TYR A 236 -10.82 -0.98 8.88
CA TYR A 236 -11.07 -0.11 7.74
C TYR A 236 -11.84 -0.79 6.60
N ALA A 237 -11.49 -2.02 6.26
CA ALA A 237 -12.19 -2.80 5.23
C ALA A 237 -13.68 -3.05 5.55
N GLN A 238 -14.06 -3.04 6.82
CA GLN A 238 -15.44 -3.21 7.28
C GLN A 238 -16.19 -1.87 7.29
N ILE A 239 -15.48 -0.75 7.47
CA ILE A 239 -16.05 0.60 7.47
C ILE A 239 -16.48 1.00 6.07
N ALA A 240 -15.64 0.77 5.06
CA ALA A 240 -15.90 1.17 3.67
C ALA A 240 -15.75 -0.01 2.69
N PRO A 241 -16.55 -1.09 2.84
CA PRO A 241 -16.37 -2.32 2.05
C PRO A 241 -16.59 -2.14 0.55
N ALA A 242 -17.32 -1.12 0.12
CA ALA A 242 -17.53 -0.83 -1.30
C ALA A 242 -16.31 -0.23 -2.00
N ALA A 243 -15.43 0.44 -1.26
CA ALA A 243 -14.28 1.13 -1.83
C ALA A 243 -13.09 0.16 -2.03
N PRO A 244 -12.63 -0.08 -3.28
CA PRO A 244 -11.50 -0.99 -3.52
C PRO A 244 -10.24 -0.62 -2.75
N HIS A 245 -9.91 0.67 -2.67
CA HIS A 245 -8.77 1.18 -1.91
C HIS A 245 -8.88 0.90 -0.41
N ALA A 246 -10.09 1.02 0.17
CA ALA A 246 -10.31 0.71 1.59
C ALA A 246 -10.10 -0.79 1.91
N GLN A 247 -10.35 -1.67 0.94
CA GLN A 247 -10.06 -3.10 1.07
C GLN A 247 -8.55 -3.39 1.00
N HIS A 248 -7.81 -2.62 0.18
CA HIS A 248 -6.37 -2.76 -0.01
C HIS A 248 -5.55 -2.20 1.17
N MET A 249 -5.89 -1.02 1.66
CA MET A 249 -5.08 -0.23 2.61
C MET A 249 -4.63 -0.96 3.88
N PRO A 250 -5.44 -1.86 4.48
CA PRO A 250 -4.98 -2.68 5.61
C PRO A 250 -3.68 -3.43 5.34
N SER A 251 -3.44 -3.84 4.10
CA SER A 251 -2.26 -4.61 3.71
C SER A 251 -0.95 -3.83 3.86
N HIS A 252 -0.98 -2.50 3.86
CA HIS A 252 0.19 -1.67 4.17
C HIS A 252 0.74 -1.93 5.57
N ILE A 253 -0.15 -2.11 6.55
CA ILE A 253 0.23 -2.47 7.93
C ILE A 253 0.57 -3.96 8.01
N PHE A 254 -0.21 -4.82 7.37
CA PHE A 254 -0.04 -6.27 7.44
C PHE A 254 1.32 -6.72 6.91
N ILE A 255 1.81 -6.15 5.79
CA ILE A 255 3.15 -6.46 5.27
C ILE A 255 4.26 -6.05 6.22
N ARG A 256 4.11 -4.90 6.92
CA ARG A 256 5.10 -4.42 7.91
C ARG A 256 5.18 -5.34 9.13
N LEU A 257 4.13 -6.11 9.39
CA LEU A 257 4.02 -7.02 10.54
C LEU A 257 4.19 -8.51 10.15
N GLY A 258 4.41 -8.81 8.87
CA GLY A 258 4.53 -10.19 8.38
C GLY A 258 3.22 -10.98 8.48
N LEU A 259 2.07 -10.30 8.36
CA LEU A 259 0.73 -10.89 8.40
C LEU A 259 0.27 -11.21 6.96
N TRP A 260 0.84 -12.28 6.40
CA TRP A 260 0.74 -12.58 4.97
C TRP A 260 -0.65 -13.03 4.55
N ASP A 261 -1.31 -13.90 5.31
CA ASP A 261 -2.71 -14.31 5.05
C ASP A 261 -3.65 -13.10 5.03
N GLU A 262 -3.50 -12.17 5.99
CA GLU A 262 -4.30 -10.94 6.05
C GLU A 262 -3.99 -10.01 4.88
N THR A 263 -2.73 -9.94 4.45
CA THR A 263 -2.31 -9.19 3.24
C THR A 263 -2.98 -9.75 1.99
N ILE A 264 -2.93 -11.06 1.79
CA ILE A 264 -3.54 -11.74 0.64
C ILE A 264 -5.05 -11.51 0.64
N ALA A 265 -5.71 -11.75 1.78
CA ALA A 265 -7.16 -11.60 1.89
C ALA A 265 -7.64 -10.16 1.65
N ALA A 266 -6.91 -9.15 2.15
CA ALA A 266 -7.23 -7.74 1.92
C ALA A 266 -7.17 -7.39 0.43
N ASN A 267 -6.12 -7.82 -0.27
CA ASN A 267 -5.94 -7.52 -1.69
C ASN A 267 -6.88 -8.33 -2.60
N GLN A 268 -7.24 -9.56 -2.19
CA GLN A 268 -8.27 -10.32 -2.88
C GLN A 268 -9.62 -9.58 -2.85
N ARG A 269 -10.02 -9.07 -1.68
CA ARG A 269 -11.26 -8.26 -1.57
C ARG A 269 -11.19 -6.96 -2.37
N SER A 270 -10.03 -6.30 -2.38
CA SER A 270 -9.81 -5.10 -3.19
C SER A 270 -10.00 -5.39 -4.69
N LEU A 271 -9.40 -6.47 -5.18
CA LEU A 271 -9.54 -6.92 -6.56
C LEU A 271 -11.00 -7.23 -6.90
N GLU A 272 -11.70 -7.95 -6.03
CA GLU A 272 -13.12 -8.30 -6.20
C GLU A 272 -14.03 -7.06 -6.23
N ALA A 273 -13.81 -6.11 -5.31
CA ALA A 273 -14.54 -4.85 -5.26
C ALA A 273 -14.33 -4.03 -6.54
N GLY A 274 -13.08 -3.94 -7.03
CA GLY A 274 -12.75 -3.24 -8.28
C GLY A 274 -13.40 -3.89 -9.51
N ILE A 275 -13.42 -5.22 -9.59
CA ILE A 275 -14.08 -5.97 -10.67
C ILE A 275 -15.60 -5.77 -10.60
N ALA A 276 -16.19 -5.85 -9.41
CA ALA A 276 -17.62 -5.64 -9.21
C ALA A 276 -18.04 -4.22 -9.63
N TYR A 277 -17.27 -3.22 -9.24
CA TYR A 277 -17.47 -1.84 -9.65
C TYR A 277 -17.38 -1.68 -11.18
N ALA A 278 -16.31 -2.17 -11.81
CA ALA A 278 -16.14 -2.07 -13.25
C ALA A 278 -17.30 -2.70 -14.01
N ARG A 279 -17.80 -3.86 -13.54
CA ARG A 279 -18.98 -4.54 -14.10
C ARG A 279 -20.26 -3.70 -13.93
N ALA A 280 -20.51 -3.16 -12.74
CA ALA A 280 -21.69 -2.34 -12.46
C ALA A 280 -21.72 -1.06 -13.32
N GLN A 281 -20.56 -0.46 -13.56
CA GLN A 281 -20.39 0.73 -14.41
C GLN A 281 -20.23 0.40 -15.91
N GLN A 282 -20.27 -0.88 -16.31
CA GLN A 282 -20.09 -1.34 -17.70
C GLN A 282 -18.74 -0.88 -18.30
N LEU A 283 -17.69 -0.76 -17.47
CA LEU A 283 -16.37 -0.34 -17.90
C LEU A 283 -15.66 -1.48 -18.67
N LYS A 284 -15.00 -1.13 -19.76
CA LYS A 284 -14.26 -2.10 -20.61
C LYS A 284 -12.78 -2.17 -20.26
N GLY A 285 -12.47 -2.34 -18.99
CA GLY A 285 -11.08 -2.42 -18.54
C GLY A 285 -10.98 -2.50 -17.02
N VAL A 286 -9.74 -2.44 -16.54
CA VAL A 286 -9.38 -2.50 -15.12
C VAL A 286 -8.71 -1.20 -14.68
N ALA A 287 -8.93 -0.81 -13.44
CA ALA A 287 -8.21 0.31 -12.85
C ALA A 287 -6.76 -0.09 -12.51
N PRO A 288 -5.79 0.85 -12.53
CA PRO A 288 -4.40 0.59 -12.15
C PRO A 288 -4.24 -0.05 -10.77
N GLU A 289 -5.09 0.31 -9.82
CA GLU A 289 -5.10 -0.22 -8.46
C GLU A 289 -5.29 -1.74 -8.40
N GLN A 290 -5.88 -2.35 -9.42
CA GLN A 290 -6.01 -3.81 -9.48
C GLN A 290 -4.66 -4.50 -9.70
N PHE A 291 -3.75 -3.91 -10.47
CA PHE A 291 -2.37 -4.42 -10.61
C PHE A 291 -1.61 -4.27 -9.29
N HIS A 292 -1.86 -3.19 -8.57
CA HIS A 292 -1.29 -2.96 -7.25
C HIS A 292 -1.72 -4.04 -6.24
N ALA A 293 -3.01 -4.34 -6.18
CA ALA A 293 -3.53 -5.42 -5.35
C ALA A 293 -2.95 -6.79 -5.72
N LEU A 294 -2.81 -7.07 -7.03
CA LEU A 294 -2.23 -8.33 -7.52
C LEU A 294 -0.74 -8.47 -7.12
N ASP A 295 0.08 -7.40 -7.16
CA ASP A 295 1.48 -7.46 -6.73
C ASP A 295 1.59 -7.78 -5.22
N TYR A 296 0.74 -7.16 -4.38
CA TYR A 296 0.68 -7.48 -2.96
C TYR A 296 0.27 -8.94 -2.70
N MET A 297 -0.66 -9.48 -3.49
CA MET A 297 -1.03 -10.90 -3.39
C MET A 297 0.12 -11.82 -3.79
N VAL A 298 0.81 -11.53 -4.91
CA VAL A 298 1.98 -12.31 -5.35
C VAL A 298 3.06 -12.29 -4.28
N TYR A 299 3.35 -11.11 -3.71
CA TYR A 299 4.33 -10.99 -2.63
C TYR A 299 3.93 -11.84 -1.42
N GLY A 300 2.69 -11.70 -0.91
CA GLY A 300 2.19 -12.49 0.23
C GLY A 300 2.25 -13.99 -0.02
N TYR A 301 1.79 -14.46 -1.18
CA TYR A 301 1.86 -15.88 -1.55
C TYR A 301 3.30 -16.43 -1.53
N LEU A 302 4.26 -15.66 -2.03
CA LEU A 302 5.67 -16.07 -2.06
C LEU A 302 6.28 -16.12 -0.65
N GLN A 303 5.85 -15.23 0.26
CA GLN A 303 6.28 -15.25 1.66
C GLN A 303 5.72 -16.47 2.44
N GLU A 304 4.66 -17.10 1.96
CA GLU A 304 4.11 -18.34 2.51
C GLU A 304 4.53 -19.60 1.73
N GLY A 305 5.35 -19.43 0.67
CA GLY A 305 5.75 -20.53 -0.19
C GLY A 305 4.63 -21.10 -1.07
N ARG A 306 3.54 -20.37 -1.25
CA ARG A 306 2.39 -20.72 -2.11
C ARG A 306 2.69 -20.35 -3.57
N ASP A 307 3.74 -20.94 -4.10
CA ASP A 307 4.35 -20.61 -5.39
C ASP A 307 3.37 -20.79 -6.56
N SER A 308 2.50 -21.79 -6.51
CA SER A 308 1.50 -22.02 -7.55
C SER A 308 0.42 -20.95 -7.55
N ALA A 309 0.02 -20.47 -6.37
CA ALA A 309 -0.93 -19.35 -6.25
C ALA A 309 -0.30 -18.07 -6.78
N ALA A 310 0.96 -17.78 -6.41
CA ALA A 310 1.69 -16.63 -6.93
C ALA A 310 1.74 -16.63 -8.48
N ARG A 311 2.10 -17.77 -9.10
CA ARG A 311 2.14 -17.88 -10.57
C ARG A 311 0.79 -17.70 -11.23
N ARG A 312 -0.30 -18.24 -10.64
CA ARG A 312 -1.66 -18.01 -11.16
C ARG A 312 -2.04 -16.54 -11.09
N THR A 313 -1.70 -15.86 -10.00
CA THR A 313 -1.96 -14.42 -9.83
C THR A 313 -1.17 -13.59 -10.85
N VAL A 314 0.10 -13.92 -11.11
CA VAL A 314 0.89 -13.30 -12.19
C VAL A 314 0.20 -13.50 -13.54
N ALA A 315 -0.21 -14.73 -13.88
CA ALA A 315 -0.89 -15.01 -15.14
C ALA A 315 -2.21 -14.22 -15.26
N GLN A 316 -2.97 -14.10 -14.17
CA GLN A 316 -4.17 -13.25 -14.12
C GLN A 316 -3.84 -11.78 -14.42
N GLY A 317 -2.82 -11.20 -13.76
CA GLY A 317 -2.41 -9.82 -13.98
C GLY A 317 -1.94 -9.55 -15.42
N LEU A 318 -1.18 -10.47 -16.00
CA LEU A 318 -0.69 -10.34 -17.37
C LEU A 318 -1.81 -10.48 -18.44
N ALA A 319 -2.89 -11.18 -18.13
CA ALA A 319 -4.06 -11.28 -19.01
C ALA A 319 -4.91 -10.00 -19.04
N LEU A 320 -4.74 -9.09 -18.09
CA LEU A 320 -5.43 -7.80 -18.04
C LEU A 320 -4.77 -6.81 -19.01
N THR A 321 -5.31 -6.68 -20.22
CA THR A 321 -4.69 -5.86 -21.29
C THR A 321 -5.25 -4.46 -21.40
N THR A 322 -6.51 -4.23 -21.00
CA THR A 322 -7.16 -2.93 -21.08
C THR A 322 -7.16 -2.25 -19.71
N VAL A 323 -6.52 -1.07 -19.64
CA VAL A 323 -6.43 -0.25 -18.43
C VAL A 323 -7.24 1.03 -18.61
N LEU A 324 -8.03 1.39 -17.61
CA LEU A 324 -9.00 2.50 -17.66
C LEU A 324 -8.36 3.88 -17.54
N SER A 325 -7.14 3.98 -17.04
CA SER A 325 -6.44 5.25 -16.89
C SER A 325 -4.98 5.15 -17.31
N SER A 326 -4.35 6.30 -17.52
CA SER A 326 -2.96 6.42 -17.94
C SER A 326 -1.95 6.43 -16.79
N ASP A 327 -2.28 5.90 -15.61
CA ASP A 327 -1.28 5.76 -14.55
C ASP A 327 -0.28 4.64 -14.92
N ALA A 328 0.66 5.06 -15.78
CA ALA A 328 1.69 4.19 -16.32
C ALA A 328 2.64 3.69 -15.21
N LEU A 329 2.88 4.49 -14.16
CA LEU A 329 3.74 4.07 -13.05
C LEU A 329 3.14 2.86 -12.35
N VAL A 330 1.91 2.98 -11.83
CA VAL A 330 1.27 1.88 -11.08
C VAL A 330 1.12 0.64 -11.96
N THR A 331 0.68 0.79 -13.20
CA THR A 331 0.46 -0.34 -14.10
C THR A 331 1.77 -1.04 -14.49
N ASN A 332 2.78 -0.28 -14.97
CA ASN A 332 4.02 -0.87 -15.48
C ASN A 332 4.88 -1.42 -14.35
N TYR A 333 4.99 -0.70 -13.23
CA TYR A 333 5.72 -1.17 -12.05
C TYR A 333 5.20 -2.53 -11.61
N ASN A 334 3.90 -2.62 -11.28
CA ASN A 334 3.33 -3.83 -10.69
C ASN A 334 3.33 -5.03 -11.66
N ARG A 335 3.16 -4.80 -12.96
CA ARG A 335 3.27 -5.89 -13.96
C ARG A 335 4.66 -6.52 -13.96
N VAL A 336 5.71 -5.70 -13.97
CA VAL A 336 7.09 -6.20 -13.96
C VAL A 336 7.44 -6.79 -12.60
N ALA A 337 7.07 -6.11 -11.51
CA ALA A 337 7.34 -6.58 -10.15
C ALA A 337 6.75 -7.96 -9.90
N MET A 338 5.48 -8.20 -10.25
CA MET A 338 4.85 -9.52 -10.11
C MET A 338 5.62 -10.64 -10.81
N GLU A 339 6.06 -10.40 -12.06
CA GLU A 339 6.84 -11.41 -12.80
C GLU A 339 8.23 -11.64 -12.18
N ALA A 340 8.89 -10.55 -11.78
CA ALA A 340 10.23 -10.56 -11.19
C ALA A 340 10.28 -11.29 -9.83
N ARG A 341 9.29 -11.05 -8.97
CA ARG A 341 9.25 -11.65 -7.63
C ARG A 341 9.29 -13.17 -7.65
N VAL A 342 8.62 -13.81 -8.59
CA VAL A 342 8.53 -15.28 -8.61
C VAL A 342 9.90 -15.96 -8.71
N PRO A 343 10.75 -15.69 -9.72
CA PRO A 343 12.07 -16.31 -9.77
C PRO A 343 13.01 -15.80 -8.67
N LEU A 344 12.96 -14.52 -8.31
CA LEU A 344 13.86 -13.94 -7.32
C LEU A 344 13.61 -14.51 -5.91
N GLU A 345 12.37 -14.54 -5.45
CA GLU A 345 12.02 -15.08 -4.12
C GLU A 345 12.29 -16.59 -4.00
N ARG A 346 12.30 -17.30 -5.11
CA ARG A 346 12.63 -18.72 -5.16
C ARG A 346 14.12 -19.01 -5.32
N GLY A 347 14.95 -17.99 -5.56
CA GLY A 347 16.35 -18.19 -5.91
C GLY A 347 16.55 -18.92 -7.25
N ASP A 348 15.54 -18.89 -8.14
CA ASP A 348 15.64 -19.45 -9.50
C ASP A 348 16.37 -18.46 -10.41
N TRP A 349 17.68 -18.37 -10.19
CA TRP A 349 18.53 -17.38 -10.86
C TRP A 349 18.55 -17.55 -12.37
N ALA A 350 18.48 -18.81 -12.84
CA ALA A 350 18.44 -19.11 -14.26
C ALA A 350 17.12 -18.64 -14.91
N ALA A 351 16.00 -18.74 -14.23
CA ALA A 351 14.73 -18.17 -14.69
C ALA A 351 14.75 -16.63 -14.62
N ALA A 352 15.31 -16.05 -13.57
CA ALA A 352 15.47 -14.60 -13.43
C ALA A 352 16.31 -14.01 -14.58
N ALA A 353 17.43 -14.65 -14.95
CA ALA A 353 18.29 -14.24 -16.05
C ALA A 353 17.58 -14.22 -17.43
N ARG A 354 16.51 -14.99 -17.59
CA ARG A 354 15.74 -15.08 -18.84
C ARG A 354 14.45 -14.26 -18.85
N LEU A 355 14.17 -13.51 -17.78
CA LEU A 355 12.95 -12.70 -17.71
C LEU A 355 12.94 -11.65 -18.85
N PRO A 356 11.84 -11.48 -19.60
CA PRO A 356 11.75 -10.44 -20.62
C PRO A 356 11.75 -9.04 -19.96
N VAL A 357 12.55 -8.11 -20.46
CA VAL A 357 12.50 -6.71 -20.04
C VAL A 357 11.31 -6.04 -20.73
N ARG A 358 10.27 -5.75 -19.97
CA ARG A 358 9.09 -5.04 -20.47
C ARG A 358 9.37 -3.54 -20.53
N GLY A 359 8.88 -2.87 -21.57
CA GLY A 359 9.07 -1.45 -21.75
C GLY A 359 10.51 -1.04 -22.07
N ALA A 360 11.28 -1.94 -22.68
CA ALA A 360 12.67 -1.67 -23.09
C ALA A 360 12.77 -0.38 -23.92
N GLY A 361 13.68 0.52 -23.52
CA GLY A 361 13.90 1.82 -24.15
C GLY A 361 12.93 2.93 -23.70
N GLN A 362 12.02 2.68 -22.74
CA GLN A 362 11.13 3.71 -22.18
C GLN A 362 11.75 4.48 -21.00
N GLY A 363 12.83 3.95 -20.40
CA GLY A 363 13.62 4.64 -19.38
C GLY A 363 12.95 4.81 -18.02
N GLY A 364 12.00 3.96 -17.68
CA GLY A 364 11.24 4.05 -16.42
C GLY A 364 11.62 2.98 -15.40
N ILE A 365 11.09 3.14 -14.17
CA ILE A 365 11.34 2.20 -13.07
C ILE A 365 10.89 0.77 -13.42
N GLY A 366 9.79 0.57 -14.15
CA GLY A 366 9.36 -0.76 -14.58
C GLY A 366 10.40 -1.47 -15.46
N GLU A 367 11.07 -0.74 -16.36
CA GLU A 367 12.17 -1.26 -17.15
C GLU A 367 13.39 -1.63 -16.27
N ALA A 368 13.72 -0.75 -15.30
CA ALA A 368 14.83 -1.00 -14.37
C ALA A 368 14.64 -2.28 -13.56
N LEU A 369 13.43 -2.57 -13.04
CA LEU A 369 13.12 -3.82 -12.34
C LEU A 369 13.40 -5.06 -13.20
N GLY A 370 13.13 -4.98 -14.51
CA GLY A 370 13.46 -6.04 -15.48
C GLY A 370 14.97 -6.26 -15.62
N HIS A 371 15.73 -5.18 -15.78
CA HIS A 371 17.18 -5.20 -15.86
C HIS A 371 17.84 -5.67 -14.56
N PHE A 372 17.35 -5.22 -13.41
CA PHE A 372 17.80 -5.71 -12.10
C PHE A 372 17.59 -7.23 -11.97
N THR A 373 16.39 -7.72 -12.30
CA THR A 373 16.05 -9.13 -12.19
C THR A 373 16.96 -10.00 -13.07
N ARG A 374 17.15 -9.60 -14.33
CA ARG A 374 18.03 -10.29 -15.27
C ARG A 374 19.49 -10.22 -14.84
N GLY A 375 19.94 -9.03 -14.44
CA GLY A 375 21.31 -8.80 -14.02
C GLY A 375 21.69 -9.62 -12.79
N LEU A 376 20.83 -9.63 -11.77
CA LEU A 376 21.05 -10.45 -10.58
C LEU A 376 20.97 -11.94 -10.90
N GLY A 377 20.01 -12.37 -11.72
CA GLY A 377 19.87 -13.74 -12.18
C GLY A 377 21.10 -14.21 -12.95
N ALA A 378 21.59 -13.41 -13.89
CA ALA A 378 22.79 -13.70 -14.68
C ALA A 378 24.05 -13.80 -13.79
N ALA A 379 24.27 -12.80 -12.91
CA ALA A 379 25.42 -12.79 -12.01
C ALA A 379 25.44 -14.01 -11.07
N ARG A 380 24.28 -14.37 -10.50
CA ARG A 380 24.11 -15.53 -9.62
C ARG A 380 24.19 -16.89 -10.35
N SER A 381 23.96 -16.90 -11.68
CA SER A 381 24.10 -18.09 -12.54
C SER A 381 25.50 -18.22 -13.18
N GLY A 382 26.40 -17.27 -12.93
CA GLY A 382 27.76 -17.26 -13.47
C GLY A 382 27.91 -16.54 -14.82
N ASP A 383 26.84 -16.01 -15.41
CA ASP A 383 26.90 -15.22 -16.65
C ASP A 383 27.22 -13.74 -16.34
N THR A 384 28.50 -13.50 -16.05
CA THR A 384 28.96 -12.13 -15.72
C THR A 384 28.95 -11.21 -16.95
N VAL A 385 28.96 -11.74 -18.17
CA VAL A 385 28.88 -10.94 -19.40
C VAL A 385 27.50 -10.32 -19.53
N GLN A 386 26.46 -11.13 -19.44
CA GLN A 386 25.08 -10.63 -19.45
C GLN A 386 24.82 -9.70 -18.27
N ALA A 387 25.28 -10.03 -17.06
CA ALA A 387 25.11 -9.17 -15.88
C ALA A 387 25.71 -7.76 -16.09
N ARG A 388 26.87 -7.64 -16.75
CA ARG A 388 27.47 -6.32 -17.08
C ARG A 388 26.63 -5.52 -18.08
N VAL A 389 25.98 -6.18 -19.04
CA VAL A 389 25.05 -5.51 -19.97
C VAL A 389 23.89 -4.90 -19.20
N GLU A 390 23.32 -5.64 -18.23
CA GLU A 390 22.21 -5.15 -17.42
C GLU A 390 22.64 -4.01 -16.48
N ILE A 391 23.86 -4.03 -15.93
CA ILE A 391 24.43 -2.92 -15.13
C ILE A 391 24.51 -1.63 -15.96
N VAL A 392 24.93 -1.72 -17.23
CA VAL A 392 24.99 -0.55 -18.13
C VAL A 392 23.59 0.01 -18.40
N ALA A 393 22.59 -0.85 -18.61
CA ALA A 393 21.21 -0.44 -18.78
C ALA A 393 20.67 0.26 -17.51
N LEU A 394 20.91 -0.33 -16.34
CA LEU A 394 20.53 0.28 -15.05
C LEU A 394 21.20 1.65 -14.85
N ALA A 395 22.49 1.80 -15.19
CA ALA A 395 23.18 3.08 -15.09
C ALA A 395 22.56 4.15 -16.02
N THR A 396 22.14 3.75 -17.21
CA THR A 396 21.46 4.65 -18.17
C THR A 396 20.12 5.11 -17.62
N ILE A 397 19.31 4.19 -17.06
CA ILE A 397 17.99 4.52 -16.48
C ILE A 397 18.16 5.36 -15.21
N GLU A 398 19.12 5.04 -14.34
CA GLU A 398 19.47 5.82 -13.15
C GLU A 398 19.75 7.29 -13.51
N ALA A 399 20.58 7.51 -14.53
CA ALA A 399 20.90 8.85 -15.02
C ALA A 399 19.67 9.59 -15.60
N ALA A 400 18.81 8.88 -16.34
CA ALA A 400 17.58 9.44 -16.90
C ALA A 400 16.55 9.83 -15.83
N LEU A 401 16.52 9.13 -14.69
CA LEU A 401 15.64 9.40 -13.58
C LEU A 401 16.22 10.45 -12.61
N ALA A 402 17.50 10.80 -12.74
CA ALA A 402 18.14 11.77 -11.86
C ALA A 402 17.50 13.15 -12.01
N GLY A 403 17.20 13.79 -10.87
CA GLY A 403 16.60 15.12 -10.85
C GLY A 403 15.11 15.18 -11.17
N GLN A 404 14.45 14.07 -11.45
CA GLN A 404 13.00 14.05 -11.62
C GLN A 404 12.29 14.39 -10.30
N ALA A 405 11.21 15.16 -10.39
CA ALA A 405 10.42 15.54 -9.23
C ALA A 405 9.66 14.35 -8.64
N GLY A 406 9.43 14.37 -7.34
CA GLY A 406 8.69 13.34 -6.63
C GLY A 406 9.59 12.35 -5.92
N TYR A 407 9.22 11.06 -5.95
CA TYR A 407 10.00 10.01 -5.31
C TYR A 407 11.32 9.77 -6.06
N ASN A 408 12.40 9.56 -5.33
CA ASN A 408 13.74 9.42 -5.92
C ASN A 408 13.97 8.00 -6.48
N TRP A 409 13.39 7.73 -7.65
CA TRP A 409 13.57 6.46 -8.35
C TRP A 409 15.00 6.22 -8.82
N SER A 410 15.75 7.28 -9.15
CA SER A 410 17.18 7.16 -9.49
C SER A 410 17.96 6.48 -8.36
N ARG A 411 17.65 6.82 -7.11
CA ARG A 411 18.27 6.20 -5.93
C ARG A 411 17.96 4.71 -5.80
N VAL A 412 16.72 4.31 -6.10
CA VAL A 412 16.31 2.88 -6.10
C VAL A 412 17.07 2.11 -7.17
N VAL A 413 17.12 2.63 -8.40
CA VAL A 413 17.85 1.99 -9.50
C VAL A 413 19.35 1.92 -9.24
N GLY A 414 19.94 2.97 -8.63
CA GLY A 414 21.34 2.98 -8.21
C GLY A 414 21.65 1.88 -7.20
N ASN A 415 20.75 1.67 -6.24
CA ASN A 415 20.82 0.60 -5.26
C ASN A 415 20.77 -0.79 -5.91
N GLU A 416 19.81 -1.03 -6.81
CA GLU A 416 19.67 -2.28 -7.57
C GLU A 416 20.91 -2.55 -8.42
N LYS A 417 21.46 -1.53 -9.09
CA LYS A 417 22.69 -1.61 -9.84
C LYS A 417 23.88 -2.04 -8.99
N GLN A 418 24.04 -1.42 -7.78
CA GLN A 418 25.10 -1.78 -6.84
C GLN A 418 24.98 -3.24 -6.38
N ALA A 419 23.76 -3.71 -6.08
CA ALA A 419 23.50 -5.09 -5.69
C ALA A 419 23.93 -6.07 -6.77
N VAL A 420 23.62 -5.82 -8.06
CA VAL A 420 24.09 -6.66 -9.17
C VAL A 420 25.62 -6.60 -9.31
N THR A 421 26.21 -5.39 -9.20
CA THR A 421 27.65 -5.18 -9.31
C THR A 421 28.41 -5.98 -8.24
N ALA A 422 27.91 -6.05 -7.01
CA ALA A 422 28.50 -6.84 -5.94
C ALA A 422 28.67 -8.32 -6.33
N TRP A 423 27.66 -8.94 -6.93
CA TRP A 423 27.74 -10.33 -7.36
C TRP A 423 28.68 -10.54 -8.56
N VAL A 424 28.76 -9.58 -9.48
CA VAL A 424 29.72 -9.61 -10.60
C VAL A 424 31.17 -9.52 -10.09
N LEU A 425 31.43 -8.65 -9.13
CA LEU A 425 32.75 -8.51 -8.49
C LEU A 425 33.14 -9.78 -7.72
N LEU A 426 32.19 -10.38 -6.98
CA LEU A 426 32.41 -11.66 -6.31
C LEU A 426 32.81 -12.75 -7.31
N ALA A 427 32.10 -12.88 -8.43
CA ALA A 427 32.40 -13.84 -9.48
C ALA A 427 33.77 -13.58 -10.14
N ALA A 428 34.24 -12.34 -10.16
CA ALA A 428 35.59 -11.98 -10.66
C ALA A 428 36.70 -12.17 -9.60
N GLY A 429 36.37 -12.61 -8.38
CA GLY A 429 37.31 -12.79 -7.29
C GLY A 429 37.65 -11.53 -6.48
N ASP A 430 37.06 -10.36 -6.83
CA ASP A 430 37.20 -9.13 -6.05
C ASP A 430 36.23 -9.13 -4.85
N THR A 431 36.60 -9.90 -3.84
CA THR A 431 35.83 -10.00 -2.59
C THR A 431 35.68 -8.65 -1.87
N ALA A 432 36.71 -7.84 -1.89
CA ALA A 432 36.68 -6.54 -1.20
C ALA A 432 35.73 -5.56 -1.91
N GLY A 433 35.81 -5.50 -3.24
CA GLY A 433 34.87 -4.74 -4.07
C GLY A 433 33.42 -5.21 -3.90
N ALA A 434 33.21 -6.53 -3.95
CA ALA A 434 31.88 -7.12 -3.77
C ALA A 434 31.24 -6.70 -2.43
N LEU A 435 31.98 -6.77 -1.34
CA LEU A 435 31.49 -6.36 -0.03
C LEU A 435 31.21 -4.85 0.07
N ARG A 436 32.07 -4.02 -0.50
CA ARG A 436 31.83 -2.55 -0.50
C ARG A 436 30.52 -2.21 -1.22
N GLU A 437 30.29 -2.79 -2.41
CA GLU A 437 29.06 -2.52 -3.17
C GLU A 437 27.82 -3.08 -2.47
N ALA A 438 27.88 -4.29 -1.91
CA ALA A 438 26.75 -4.87 -1.19
C ALA A 438 26.37 -4.08 0.05
N THR A 439 27.38 -3.68 0.86
CA THR A 439 27.14 -2.87 2.07
C THR A 439 26.61 -1.48 1.70
N ALA A 440 27.18 -0.84 0.67
CA ALA A 440 26.72 0.47 0.21
C ALA A 440 25.25 0.43 -0.28
N ALA A 441 24.89 -0.63 -1.04
CA ALA A 441 23.51 -0.84 -1.46
C ALA A 441 22.56 -1.00 -0.25
N ALA A 442 22.93 -1.83 0.70
CA ALA A 442 22.14 -2.10 1.89
C ALA A 442 22.00 -0.85 2.80
N ASP A 443 23.07 -0.09 3.02
CA ASP A 443 23.03 1.14 3.83
C ASP A 443 22.19 2.23 3.16
N LEU A 444 22.22 2.31 1.83
CA LEU A 444 21.42 3.25 1.05
C LEU A 444 19.92 2.90 1.13
N GLU A 445 19.57 1.60 1.02
CA GLU A 445 18.20 1.13 1.14
C GLU A 445 17.65 1.34 2.55
N ASP A 446 18.47 1.11 3.59
CA ASP A 446 18.06 1.27 4.99
C ASP A 446 17.59 2.69 5.33
N VAL A 447 18.11 3.71 4.64
CA VAL A 447 17.72 5.12 4.81
C VAL A 447 16.75 5.61 3.70
N THR A 448 16.26 4.70 2.87
CA THR A 448 15.29 5.02 1.80
C THR A 448 13.92 4.47 2.19
N ALA A 449 12.92 5.36 2.29
CA ALA A 449 11.54 4.90 2.50
C ALA A 449 11.03 4.23 1.22
N LYS A 450 10.37 3.07 1.33
CA LYS A 450 9.77 2.42 0.16
C LYS A 450 8.65 3.29 -0.42
N HIS A 451 8.47 3.23 -1.74
CA HIS A 451 7.32 3.87 -2.38
C HIS A 451 6.03 3.09 -2.05
N PRO A 452 4.89 3.77 -1.83
CA PRO A 452 3.61 3.09 -1.55
C PRO A 452 3.14 2.12 -2.64
N VAL A 453 3.62 2.24 -3.88
CA VAL A 453 3.27 1.35 -4.99
C VAL A 453 3.76 -0.09 -4.81
N THR A 454 4.71 -0.34 -3.93
CA THR A 454 5.28 -1.67 -3.72
C THR A 454 4.96 -2.24 -2.33
N PRO A 455 4.70 -3.55 -2.19
CA PRO A 455 4.67 -4.22 -0.88
C PRO A 455 6.03 -4.21 -0.19
N GLY A 456 7.11 -4.30 -0.96
CA GLY A 456 8.50 -4.30 -0.52
C GLY A 456 9.41 -4.34 -1.73
N GLU A 457 10.71 -4.23 -1.53
CA GLU A 457 11.71 -4.37 -2.58
C GLU A 457 11.59 -5.72 -3.27
N LEU A 458 12.09 -5.87 -4.50
CA LEU A 458 12.08 -7.19 -5.17
C LEU A 458 12.86 -8.20 -4.34
N LEU A 459 14.05 -7.83 -3.90
CA LEU A 459 14.82 -8.47 -2.82
C LEU A 459 15.49 -7.36 -2.00
N PRO A 460 15.36 -7.35 -0.67
CA PRO A 460 16.03 -6.37 0.18
C PRO A 460 17.55 -6.41 0.01
N ALA A 461 18.17 -5.26 -0.16
CA ALA A 461 19.63 -5.18 -0.36
C ALA A 461 20.40 -5.73 0.84
N ARG A 462 19.89 -5.54 2.06
CA ARG A 462 20.47 -6.12 3.27
C ARG A 462 20.38 -7.66 3.30
N GLU A 463 19.32 -8.25 2.73
CA GLU A 463 19.21 -9.72 2.56
C GLU A 463 20.24 -10.23 1.54
N LEU A 464 20.41 -9.48 0.41
CA LEU A 464 21.42 -9.82 -0.60
C LEU A 464 22.86 -9.68 -0.07
N GLU A 465 23.12 -8.71 0.81
CA GLU A 465 24.38 -8.63 1.54
C GLU A 465 24.57 -9.84 2.45
N GLY A 466 23.54 -10.28 3.15
CA GLY A 466 23.55 -11.50 3.95
C GLY A 466 23.89 -12.74 3.12
N ASP A 467 23.28 -12.88 1.94
CA ASP A 467 23.57 -13.96 0.98
C ASP A 467 25.04 -13.96 0.52
N LEU A 468 25.59 -12.76 0.24
CA LEU A 468 26.98 -12.60 -0.18
C LEU A 468 27.96 -12.94 0.95
N LEU A 469 27.69 -12.45 2.17
CA LEU A 469 28.47 -12.76 3.36
C LEU A 469 28.44 -14.26 3.69
N LEU A 470 27.30 -14.92 3.50
CA LEU A 470 27.14 -16.36 3.68
C LEU A 470 28.01 -17.14 2.68
N ALA A 471 28.01 -16.72 1.41
CA ALA A 471 28.83 -17.32 0.36
C ALA A 471 30.34 -17.17 0.63
N LEU A 472 30.74 -16.11 1.31
CA LEU A 472 32.12 -15.84 1.72
C LEU A 472 32.53 -16.51 3.04
N GLY A 473 31.67 -17.31 3.67
CA GLY A 473 31.93 -17.93 4.97
C GLY A 473 31.95 -16.96 6.14
N ARG A 474 31.48 -15.71 5.96
CA ARG A 474 31.42 -14.68 7.03
C ARG A 474 30.10 -14.80 7.82
N TYR A 475 29.92 -15.93 8.48
CA TYR A 475 28.65 -16.33 9.07
C TYR A 475 28.11 -15.37 10.13
N ALA A 476 28.97 -14.83 11.01
CA ALA A 476 28.55 -13.88 12.02
C ALA A 476 27.99 -12.59 11.41
N SER A 477 28.65 -12.05 10.39
CA SER A 477 28.18 -10.85 9.67
C SER A 477 26.91 -11.14 8.87
N ALA A 478 26.80 -12.33 8.24
CA ALA A 478 25.58 -12.75 7.54
C ALA A 478 24.38 -12.79 8.49
N ARG A 479 24.53 -13.32 9.71
CA ARG A 479 23.48 -13.31 10.74
C ARG A 479 23.03 -11.88 11.05
N THR A 480 23.95 -10.96 11.25
CA THR A 480 23.64 -9.53 11.52
C THR A 480 22.83 -8.91 10.37
N ALA A 481 23.19 -9.20 9.10
CA ALA A 481 22.48 -8.67 7.94
C ALA A 481 21.04 -9.24 7.85
N TYR A 482 20.85 -10.55 8.02
CA TYR A 482 19.52 -11.15 8.02
C TYR A 482 18.66 -10.68 9.20
N GLU A 483 19.23 -10.50 10.39
CA GLU A 483 18.52 -9.92 11.55
C GLU A 483 18.09 -8.48 11.27
N ALA A 484 18.92 -7.69 10.58
CA ALA A 484 18.56 -6.34 10.18
C ALA A 484 17.36 -6.34 9.21
N THR A 485 17.38 -7.23 8.22
CA THR A 485 16.23 -7.43 7.32
C THR A 485 14.97 -7.81 8.08
N LEU A 486 15.05 -8.78 9.01
CA LEU A 486 13.90 -9.24 9.79
C LEU A 486 13.33 -8.18 10.75
N ARG A 487 14.12 -7.17 11.15
CA ARG A 487 13.59 -6.02 11.90
C ARG A 487 12.73 -5.10 11.02
N ARG A 488 13.02 -4.99 9.72
CA ARG A 488 12.25 -4.17 8.76
C ARG A 488 11.08 -4.93 8.15
N GLU A 489 11.30 -6.21 7.86
CA GLU A 489 10.35 -7.13 7.21
C GLU A 489 10.17 -8.40 8.08
N PRO A 490 9.40 -8.33 9.16
CA PRO A 490 9.23 -9.44 10.08
C PRO A 490 8.65 -10.68 9.40
N GLY A 491 9.27 -11.82 9.69
CA GLY A 491 8.79 -13.11 9.18
C GLY A 491 9.11 -13.39 7.71
N ARG A 492 10.01 -12.64 7.09
CA ARG A 492 10.49 -12.89 5.72
C ARG A 492 11.24 -14.23 5.63
N PRO A 493 10.73 -15.23 4.86
CA PRO A 493 11.24 -16.60 4.95
C PRO A 493 12.67 -16.74 4.42
N ARG A 494 13.08 -16.01 3.37
CA ARG A 494 14.46 -16.06 2.89
C ARG A 494 15.45 -15.65 3.98
N SER A 495 15.18 -14.56 4.69
CA SER A 495 16.02 -14.10 5.80
C SER A 495 15.98 -15.04 7.01
N LEU A 496 14.83 -15.65 7.32
CA LEU A 496 14.74 -16.67 8.37
C LEU A 496 15.60 -17.91 8.05
N PHE A 497 15.53 -18.37 6.79
CA PHE A 497 16.35 -19.48 6.32
C PHE A 497 17.83 -19.11 6.31
N GLY A 498 18.20 -17.95 5.77
CA GLY A 498 19.58 -17.47 5.71
C GLY A 498 20.21 -17.33 7.10
N LEU A 499 19.46 -16.80 8.06
CA LEU A 499 19.87 -16.68 9.47
C LEU A 499 20.14 -18.06 10.09
N ALA A 500 19.22 -19.01 9.88
CA ALA A 500 19.39 -20.38 10.37
C ALA A 500 20.59 -21.09 9.72
N ARG A 501 20.76 -20.91 8.42
CA ARG A 501 21.88 -21.49 7.67
C ARG A 501 23.23 -20.92 8.10
N ALA A 502 23.30 -19.62 8.35
CA ALA A 502 24.50 -19.00 8.87
C ALA A 502 24.88 -19.51 10.25
N ALA A 503 23.87 -19.73 11.12
CA ALA A 503 24.08 -20.34 12.44
C ALA A 503 24.59 -21.78 12.33
N GLU A 504 24.00 -22.59 11.46
CA GLU A 504 24.42 -23.97 11.21
C GLU A 504 25.88 -24.05 10.75
N LEU A 505 26.24 -23.25 9.74
CA LEU A 505 27.59 -23.23 9.19
C LEU A 505 28.64 -22.66 10.17
N ALA A 506 28.22 -21.84 11.13
CA ALA A 506 29.05 -21.37 12.22
C ALA A 506 29.18 -22.39 13.37
N GLY A 507 28.48 -23.54 13.31
CA GLY A 507 28.48 -24.57 14.35
C GLY A 507 27.52 -24.29 15.53
N ASP A 508 26.70 -23.24 15.45
CA ASP A 508 25.69 -22.91 16.46
C ASP A 508 24.40 -23.72 16.21
N VAL A 509 24.43 -25.00 16.58
CA VAL A 509 23.35 -25.97 16.34
C VAL A 509 22.04 -25.53 17.01
N ALA A 510 22.09 -24.90 18.17
CA ALA A 510 20.88 -24.49 18.90
C ALA A 510 20.17 -23.33 18.17
N ALA A 511 20.91 -22.31 17.75
CA ALA A 511 20.37 -21.20 16.97
C ALA A 511 19.87 -21.66 15.59
N ALA A 512 20.61 -22.54 14.92
CA ALA A 512 20.21 -23.13 13.63
C ALA A 512 18.86 -23.85 13.73
N ARG A 513 18.72 -24.74 14.72
CA ARG A 513 17.48 -25.48 14.97
C ARG A 513 16.28 -24.54 15.23
N THR A 514 16.49 -23.51 16.03
CA THR A 514 15.46 -22.49 16.34
C THR A 514 15.06 -21.74 15.07
N GLY A 515 16.03 -21.29 14.28
CA GLY A 515 15.79 -20.56 13.02
C GLY A 515 15.08 -21.42 11.98
N TYR A 516 15.48 -22.69 11.81
CA TYR A 516 14.79 -23.59 10.87
C TYR A 516 13.36 -23.88 11.29
N ARG A 517 13.07 -24.01 12.58
CA ARG A 517 11.69 -24.13 13.06
C ARG A 517 10.86 -22.88 12.76
N ALA A 518 11.43 -21.69 12.94
CA ALA A 518 10.78 -20.44 12.60
C ALA A 518 10.48 -20.35 11.09
N TYR A 519 11.45 -20.72 10.24
CA TYR A 519 11.24 -20.81 8.79
C TYR A 519 10.12 -21.78 8.42
N LEU A 520 10.16 -23.02 8.96
CA LEU A 520 9.14 -24.04 8.68
C LEU A 520 7.75 -23.61 9.14
N ALA A 521 7.65 -22.89 10.26
CA ALA A 521 6.38 -22.32 10.73
C ALA A 521 5.78 -21.32 9.73
N ARG A 522 6.61 -20.55 9.03
CA ARG A 522 6.14 -19.64 7.95
C ARG A 522 5.76 -20.38 6.67
N MET A 523 6.40 -21.52 6.41
CA MET A 523 6.24 -22.29 5.18
C MET A 523 5.20 -23.41 5.29
N GLN A 524 4.31 -23.40 6.30
CA GLN A 524 3.32 -24.46 6.52
C GLN A 524 2.35 -24.65 5.34
N GLN A 525 2.02 -23.57 4.63
CA GLN A 525 1.15 -23.57 3.46
C GLN A 525 1.91 -23.74 2.13
N SER A 526 3.23 -24.00 2.20
CA SER A 526 4.04 -24.15 1.02
C SER A 526 3.52 -25.29 0.13
N ASP A 527 3.35 -25.01 -1.17
CA ASP A 527 2.99 -26.01 -2.19
C ASP A 527 4.22 -26.73 -2.77
N GLY A 528 5.33 -26.52 -2.17
CA GLY A 528 6.21 -27.50 -1.82
C GLY A 528 7.45 -27.92 -2.56
N LYS A 529 7.98 -27.19 -3.41
CA LYS A 529 9.24 -27.63 -4.08
C LYS A 529 10.35 -26.59 -3.96
N ARG A 530 10.73 -26.28 -2.71
CA ARG A 530 11.90 -25.44 -2.42
C ARG A 530 12.95 -26.29 -1.71
N ALA A 531 14.20 -26.24 -2.20
CA ALA A 531 15.32 -27.02 -1.63
C ALA A 531 15.54 -26.67 -0.13
N GLU A 532 15.28 -25.43 0.25
CA GLU A 532 15.38 -24.91 1.61
C GLU A 532 14.48 -25.68 2.60
N LEU A 533 13.33 -26.18 2.16
CA LEU A 533 12.43 -26.96 3.02
C LEU A 533 13.06 -28.28 3.47
N GLU A 534 13.78 -28.97 2.60
CA GLU A 534 14.45 -30.22 2.95
C GLU A 534 15.61 -29.97 3.93
N ILE A 535 16.41 -28.92 3.67
CA ILE A 535 17.50 -28.51 4.56
C ILE A 535 16.93 -28.14 5.94
N ALA A 536 15.88 -27.33 5.97
CA ALA A 536 15.27 -26.87 7.23
C ALA A 536 14.64 -28.03 8.02
N ARG A 537 13.99 -29.00 7.35
CA ARG A 537 13.45 -30.19 8.01
C ARG A 537 14.55 -31.05 8.63
N ALA A 538 15.68 -31.21 7.97
CA ALA A 538 16.83 -31.91 8.50
C ALA A 538 17.45 -31.17 9.69
N GLY A 539 17.71 -29.86 9.55
CA GLY A 539 18.35 -29.04 10.57
C GLY A 539 17.47 -28.66 11.76
N SER A 540 16.14 -28.86 11.69
CA SER A 540 15.19 -28.58 12.78
C SER A 540 15.08 -29.73 13.81
N ARG A 541 15.61 -30.91 13.50
CA ARG A 541 15.62 -32.12 14.38
C ARG A 541 16.76 -32.01 15.36
#